data_40d606f024360eb6b336e1847a1a46b8
#
_entry.id   40d606f024360eb6b336e1847a1a46b8
#
_cell.length_a   1.000
_cell.length_b   1.000
_cell.length_c   1.000
_cell.angle_alpha   90.00
_cell.angle_beta   90.00
_cell.angle_gamma   90.00
#
_symmetry.space_group_name_H-M   'P 1'
#
loop_
_entity.id
_entity.type
_entity.pdbx_description
1 polymer ?
#
loop_
_entity_poly.entity_id
_entity_poly.type
_entity_poly.pdbx_seq_one_letter_code
_entity_poly.pdbx_strand_id
1 'polypeptide(L)'
;LSAFDFPPFRGGDDGIGLQMDYRDANGKYPFAFGGDKDDPTKIDLIEPFLFLELLQSLDIELLNLSAASPYYNPHFTRPAYFPPSDGYLPPEDPLVGVARQINIVAKYKEACPSMAIVGSGYSYLQDWLPNVAQKVVRDNMVDFVGLGRMVLSYPEMPSDVLSGNVLARKKI
;
A
#
# COMPACT_ATOMS: atom_id res chain seq x y z
N LEU A 1 -8.31 -3.34 -5.08
CA LEU A 1 -8.75 -2.00 -4.70
C LEU A 1 -7.58 -1.20 -4.15
N SER A 2 -7.49 0.09 -4.50
CA SER A 2 -6.64 1.02 -3.77
C SER A 2 -7.28 1.33 -2.42
N ALA A 3 -6.55 1.14 -1.33
CA ALA A 3 -7.03 1.47 0.02
C ALA A 3 -7.07 2.99 0.25
N PHE A 4 -6.22 3.70 -0.44
CA PHE A 4 -6.19 5.16 -0.52
C PHE A 4 -5.44 5.58 -1.80
N ASP A 5 -5.73 6.77 -2.28
CA ASP A 5 -5.01 7.38 -3.38
C ASP A 5 -4.74 8.86 -3.06
N PHE A 6 -3.58 9.32 -3.50
CA PHE A 6 -3.14 10.69 -3.29
C PHE A 6 -2.96 11.39 -4.63
N PRO A 7 -2.95 12.74 -4.66
CA PRO A 7 -2.62 13.47 -5.87
C PRO A 7 -1.32 13.01 -6.49
N PRO A 8 -1.15 13.18 -7.81
CA PRO A 8 0.09 12.88 -8.49
C PRO A 8 1.29 13.65 -7.93
N PHE A 9 2.45 13.02 -8.04
CA PHE A 9 3.74 13.61 -7.72
C PHE A 9 4.59 13.74 -8.99
N ARG A 10 5.50 14.69 -9.00
CA ARG A 10 6.54 14.88 -10.02
C ARG A 10 7.89 15.08 -9.37
N GLY A 11 8.97 14.91 -10.11
CA GLY A 11 10.29 15.32 -9.62
C GLY A 11 10.36 16.83 -9.42
N GLY A 12 10.85 17.24 -8.26
CA GLY A 12 11.25 18.63 -8.00
C GLY A 12 12.61 18.94 -8.65
N ASP A 13 13.10 20.17 -8.47
CA ASP A 13 14.40 20.62 -9.01
C ASP A 13 15.60 19.83 -8.42
N ASP A 14 15.43 19.26 -7.23
CA ASP A 14 16.38 18.39 -6.54
C ASP A 14 16.18 16.90 -6.87
N GLY A 15 15.20 16.58 -7.75
CA GLY A 15 14.83 15.22 -8.11
C GLY A 15 13.95 14.50 -7.06
N ILE A 16 13.64 15.12 -5.93
CA ILE A 16 12.76 14.55 -4.89
C ILE A 16 11.31 14.73 -5.32
N GLY A 17 10.46 13.76 -4.97
CA GLY A 17 9.03 13.81 -5.29
C GLY A 17 8.34 15.02 -4.65
N LEU A 18 7.69 15.81 -5.50
CA LEU A 18 6.89 16.95 -5.10
C LEU A 18 5.44 16.73 -5.52
N GLN A 19 4.53 16.89 -4.56
CA GLN A 19 3.10 16.80 -4.83
C GLN A 19 2.65 17.88 -5.81
N MET A 20 1.88 17.48 -6.81
CA MET A 20 1.29 18.41 -7.77
C MET A 20 0.04 19.05 -7.17
N ASP A 21 -0.13 20.32 -7.44
CA ASP A 21 -1.29 21.09 -6.99
C ASP A 21 -2.46 20.93 -7.97
N TYR A 22 -3.53 20.26 -7.55
CA TYR A 22 -4.78 20.04 -8.27
C TYR A 22 -5.98 20.58 -7.50
N ARG A 23 -5.77 21.60 -6.66
CA ARG A 23 -6.87 22.22 -5.92
C ARG A 23 -7.87 22.88 -6.86
N ASP A 24 -9.13 22.76 -6.50
CA ASP A 24 -10.23 23.45 -7.17
C ASP A 24 -10.28 24.97 -6.81
N ALA A 25 -11.28 25.67 -7.33
CA ALA A 25 -11.49 27.09 -7.03
C ALA A 25 -11.73 27.41 -5.55
N ASN A 26 -12.07 26.41 -4.72
CA ASN A 26 -12.26 26.52 -3.28
C ASN A 26 -11.01 26.14 -2.48
N GLY A 27 -9.92 25.85 -3.17
CA GLY A 27 -8.66 25.44 -2.54
C GLY A 27 -8.66 23.99 -2.03
N LYS A 28 -9.61 23.15 -2.46
CA LYS A 28 -9.75 21.76 -2.04
C LYS A 28 -9.25 20.78 -3.11
N TYR A 29 -8.83 19.59 -2.69
CA TYR A 29 -8.52 18.48 -3.58
C TYR A 29 -9.78 17.63 -3.82
N PRO A 30 -10.47 17.79 -4.97
CA PRO A 30 -11.77 17.12 -5.17
C PRO A 30 -11.67 15.63 -5.47
N PHE A 31 -10.47 15.15 -5.86
CA PHE A 31 -10.23 13.77 -6.29
C PHE A 31 -9.14 13.10 -5.44
N ALA A 32 -9.46 12.86 -4.18
CA ALA A 32 -8.54 12.21 -3.25
C ALA A 32 -9.27 11.09 -2.49
N PHE A 33 -9.36 9.90 -3.10
CA PHE A 33 -9.95 8.73 -2.45
C PHE A 33 -9.07 8.27 -1.28
N GLY A 34 -9.55 8.45 -0.06
CA GLY A 34 -8.80 8.13 1.16
C GLY A 34 -7.81 9.21 1.61
N GLY A 35 -7.80 10.37 0.96
CA GLY A 35 -7.04 11.54 1.36
C GLY A 35 -7.95 12.68 1.83
N ASP A 36 -7.48 13.47 2.78
CA ASP A 36 -8.17 14.67 3.24
C ASP A 36 -8.22 15.73 2.12
N LYS A 37 -9.35 16.43 1.98
CA LYS A 37 -9.55 17.40 0.90
C LYS A 37 -8.79 18.71 1.08
N ASP A 38 -8.35 19.02 2.29
CA ASP A 38 -7.53 20.19 2.59
C ASP A 38 -6.04 19.88 2.54
N ASP A 39 -5.67 18.71 3.04
CA ASP A 39 -4.30 18.21 3.07
C ASP A 39 -4.29 16.74 2.62
N PRO A 40 -4.16 16.47 1.32
CA PRO A 40 -4.29 15.11 0.78
C PRO A 40 -3.13 14.18 1.16
N THR A 41 -2.13 14.66 1.89
CA THR A 41 -1.11 13.80 2.53
C THR A 41 -1.62 13.17 3.83
N LYS A 42 -2.72 13.65 4.36
CA LYS A 42 -3.43 13.05 5.50
C LYS A 42 -4.46 12.04 5.03
N ILE A 43 -4.62 11.01 5.83
CA ILE A 43 -5.58 9.94 5.55
C ILE A 43 -6.97 10.34 6.05
N ASP A 44 -7.95 10.25 5.15
CA ASP A 44 -9.38 10.30 5.44
C ASP A 44 -10.05 9.07 4.81
N LEU A 45 -10.52 8.14 5.65
CA LEU A 45 -11.12 6.88 5.20
C LEU A 45 -12.66 6.91 5.15
N ILE A 46 -13.29 8.08 5.24
CA ILE A 46 -14.77 8.18 5.20
C ILE A 46 -15.30 7.61 3.87
N GLU A 47 -14.85 8.14 2.73
CA GLU A 47 -15.29 7.65 1.42
C GLU A 47 -14.88 6.21 1.13
N PRO A 48 -13.63 5.78 1.42
CA PRO A 48 -13.22 4.37 1.34
C PRO A 48 -14.10 3.42 2.14
N PHE A 49 -14.54 3.80 3.32
CA PHE A 49 -15.41 2.93 4.14
C PHE A 49 -16.84 2.88 3.63
N LEU A 50 -17.39 3.98 3.10
CA LEU A 50 -18.67 3.94 2.39
C LEU A 50 -18.60 2.99 1.18
N PHE A 51 -17.48 2.99 0.46
CA PHE A 51 -17.26 2.04 -0.63
C PHE A 51 -17.12 0.60 -0.12
N LEU A 52 -16.48 0.39 1.02
CA LEU A 52 -16.40 -0.93 1.66
C LEU A 52 -17.80 -1.46 2.03
N GLU A 53 -18.67 -0.61 2.59
CA GLU A 53 -20.06 -0.96 2.88
C GLU A 53 -20.84 -1.35 1.61
N LEU A 54 -20.63 -0.64 0.51
CA LEU A 54 -21.20 -1.01 -0.78
C LEU A 54 -20.73 -2.40 -1.22
N LEU A 55 -19.43 -2.69 -1.12
CA LEU A 55 -18.90 -4.02 -1.49
C LEU A 55 -19.50 -5.13 -0.64
N GLN A 56 -19.69 -4.90 0.67
CA GLN A 56 -20.38 -5.85 1.55
C GLN A 56 -21.83 -6.08 1.12
N SER A 57 -22.56 -5.02 0.73
CA SER A 57 -23.94 -5.12 0.25
C SER A 57 -24.09 -5.90 -1.06
N LEU A 58 -22.97 -6.07 -1.78
CA LEU A 58 -22.88 -6.84 -3.03
C LEU A 58 -22.31 -8.25 -2.81
N ASP A 59 -22.25 -8.71 -1.55
CA ASP A 59 -21.74 -10.03 -1.17
C ASP A 59 -20.28 -10.28 -1.62
N ILE A 60 -19.45 -9.22 -1.66
CA ILE A 60 -18.02 -9.37 -1.90
C ILE A 60 -17.34 -9.83 -0.61
N GLU A 61 -16.79 -11.03 -0.63
CA GLU A 61 -16.22 -11.69 0.55
C GLU A 61 -14.70 -11.55 0.68
N LEU A 62 -14.00 -11.18 -0.41
CA LEU A 62 -12.55 -11.06 -0.43
C LEU A 62 -12.12 -9.76 -1.11
N LEU A 63 -11.20 -9.05 -0.46
CA LEU A 63 -10.66 -7.79 -0.96
C LEU A 63 -9.13 -7.77 -0.89
N ASN A 64 -8.48 -7.60 -2.04
CA ASN A 64 -7.05 -7.33 -2.10
C ASN A 64 -6.84 -5.81 -2.12
N LEU A 65 -6.12 -5.30 -1.11
CA LEU A 65 -5.84 -3.89 -0.91
C LEU A 65 -4.39 -3.54 -1.26
N SER A 66 -4.23 -2.60 -2.16
CA SER A 66 -2.98 -1.91 -2.46
C SER A 66 -3.12 -0.42 -2.10
N ALA A 67 -2.19 0.41 -2.54
CA ALA A 67 -2.28 1.85 -2.34
C ALA A 67 -1.89 2.59 -3.62
N ALA A 68 -2.56 3.69 -3.89
CA ALA A 68 -2.22 4.69 -4.89
C ALA A 68 -1.93 4.11 -6.30
N SER A 69 -1.13 4.80 -7.11
CA SER A 69 -0.81 4.40 -8.48
C SER A 69 0.70 4.31 -8.72
N PRO A 70 1.18 3.25 -9.40
CA PRO A 70 2.60 3.14 -9.75
C PRO A 70 3.04 4.16 -10.82
N TYR A 71 2.10 4.84 -11.48
CA TYR A 71 2.39 5.72 -12.60
C TYR A 71 2.65 7.17 -12.19
N TYR A 72 2.02 7.67 -11.13
CA TYR A 72 2.11 9.08 -10.75
C TYR A 72 2.39 9.33 -9.26
N ASN A 73 2.32 8.29 -8.41
CA ASN A 73 2.76 8.35 -7.00
C ASN A 73 3.35 7.01 -6.54
N PRO A 74 4.43 6.52 -7.23
CA PRO A 74 4.97 5.17 -7.04
C PRO A 74 5.48 4.90 -5.62
N HIS A 75 5.94 5.89 -4.87
CA HIS A 75 6.44 5.71 -3.51
C HIS A 75 5.34 5.29 -2.52
N PHE A 76 4.06 5.58 -2.81
CA PHE A 76 2.94 5.05 -2.02
C PHE A 76 2.61 3.61 -2.36
N THR A 77 2.56 3.26 -3.67
CA THR A 77 2.19 1.91 -4.10
C THR A 77 3.31 0.89 -3.86
N ARG A 78 4.53 1.32 -4.07
CA ARG A 78 5.73 0.51 -3.99
C ARG A 78 6.84 1.30 -3.29
N PRO A 79 6.82 1.37 -1.96
CA PRO A 79 7.91 1.99 -1.24
C PRO A 79 9.25 1.40 -1.68
N ALA A 80 10.18 2.24 -2.10
CA ALA A 80 11.52 1.86 -2.55
C ALA A 80 12.46 3.05 -2.42
N TYR A 81 13.71 2.80 -2.05
CA TYR A 81 14.71 3.85 -1.93
C TYR A 81 15.17 4.36 -3.31
N PHE A 82 15.25 3.46 -4.28
CA PHE A 82 15.57 3.79 -5.67
C PHE A 82 14.33 3.57 -6.53
N PRO A 83 13.72 4.64 -7.06
CA PRO A 83 12.61 4.53 -7.99
C PRO A 83 13.08 4.01 -9.36
N PRO A 84 12.17 3.67 -10.28
CA PRO A 84 12.50 3.48 -11.69
C PRO A 84 13.26 4.69 -12.26
N SER A 85 14.04 4.48 -13.32
CA SER A 85 14.93 5.49 -13.91
C SER A 85 14.24 6.78 -14.35
N ASP A 86 12.95 6.72 -14.62
CA ASP A 86 12.08 7.85 -15.01
C ASP A 86 11.26 8.40 -13.82
N GLY A 87 11.47 7.87 -12.63
CA GLY A 87 10.77 8.29 -11.41
C GLY A 87 11.54 9.34 -10.61
N TYR A 88 10.86 9.92 -9.63
CA TYR A 88 11.45 10.81 -8.64
C TYR A 88 11.96 10.03 -7.42
N LEU A 89 12.92 10.60 -6.70
CA LEU A 89 13.33 10.08 -5.39
C LEU A 89 12.18 10.21 -4.38
N PRO A 90 11.92 9.19 -3.54
CA PRO A 90 10.85 9.25 -2.57
C PRO A 90 11.05 10.42 -1.59
N PRO A 91 10.01 11.20 -1.28
CA PRO A 91 10.11 12.31 -0.32
C PRO A 91 10.11 11.84 1.14
N GLU A 92 10.04 10.54 1.38
CA GLU A 92 9.97 9.91 2.70
C GLU A 92 10.80 8.63 2.74
N ASP A 93 11.13 8.16 3.95
CA ASP A 93 11.72 6.83 4.12
C ASP A 93 10.73 5.75 3.66
N PRO A 94 11.15 4.80 2.81
CA PRO A 94 10.26 3.74 2.32
C PRO A 94 9.59 2.91 3.41
N LEU A 95 10.21 2.73 4.58
CA LEU A 95 9.59 2.02 5.71
C LEU A 95 8.38 2.77 6.27
N VAL A 96 8.35 4.10 6.19
CA VAL A 96 7.17 4.91 6.54
C VAL A 96 6.01 4.56 5.60
N GLY A 97 6.30 4.45 4.30
CA GLY A 97 5.31 4.05 3.29
C GLY A 97 4.78 2.63 3.53
N VAL A 98 5.67 1.66 3.86
CA VAL A 98 5.27 0.28 4.21
C VAL A 98 4.38 0.27 5.45
N ALA A 99 4.79 0.95 6.52
CA ALA A 99 4.01 1.02 7.77
C ALA A 99 2.64 1.68 7.53
N ARG A 100 2.58 2.73 6.71
CA ARG A 100 1.32 3.38 6.32
C ARG A 100 0.38 2.39 5.64
N GLN A 101 0.84 1.65 4.63
CA GLN A 101 0.00 0.65 3.95
C GLN A 101 -0.52 -0.40 4.92
N ILE A 102 0.34 -0.99 5.75
CA ILE A 102 -0.05 -1.99 6.75
C ILE A 102 -1.12 -1.44 7.70
N ASN A 103 -0.89 -0.25 8.26
CA ASN A 103 -1.81 0.35 9.23
C ASN A 103 -3.16 0.74 8.62
N ILE A 104 -3.17 1.21 7.37
CA ILE A 104 -4.43 1.56 6.69
C ILE A 104 -5.22 0.29 6.37
N VAL A 105 -4.57 -0.75 5.84
CA VAL A 105 -5.23 -2.03 5.54
C VAL A 105 -5.79 -2.68 6.81
N ALA A 106 -5.09 -2.57 7.94
CA ALA A 106 -5.60 -3.03 9.22
C ALA A 106 -6.92 -2.35 9.63
N LYS A 107 -7.07 -1.05 9.33
CA LYS A 107 -8.34 -0.34 9.57
C LYS A 107 -9.50 -0.87 8.72
N TYR A 108 -9.23 -1.31 7.48
CA TYR A 108 -10.25 -1.98 6.67
C TYR A 108 -10.66 -3.32 7.28
N LYS A 109 -9.69 -4.11 7.79
CA LYS A 109 -10.00 -5.37 8.49
C LYS A 109 -10.79 -5.14 9.77
N GLU A 110 -10.46 -4.10 10.53
CA GLU A 110 -11.20 -3.69 11.72
C GLU A 110 -12.64 -3.24 11.38
N ALA A 111 -12.81 -2.44 10.30
CA ALA A 111 -14.12 -1.97 9.86
C ALA A 111 -14.99 -3.10 9.29
N CYS A 112 -14.40 -4.13 8.68
CA CYS A 112 -15.11 -5.25 8.09
C CYS A 112 -14.49 -6.62 8.47
N PRO A 113 -14.67 -7.10 9.71
CA PRO A 113 -14.04 -8.33 10.19
C PRO A 113 -14.45 -9.60 9.42
N SER A 114 -15.65 -9.61 8.81
CA SER A 114 -16.17 -10.75 8.04
C SER A 114 -15.55 -10.90 6.66
N MET A 115 -14.99 -9.82 6.09
CA MET A 115 -14.37 -9.84 4.78
C MET A 115 -12.93 -10.35 4.87
N ALA A 116 -12.55 -11.25 3.97
CA ALA A 116 -11.17 -11.69 3.84
C ALA A 116 -10.32 -10.58 3.21
N ILE A 117 -9.34 -10.07 3.93
CA ILE A 117 -8.48 -8.97 3.51
C ILE A 117 -7.09 -9.47 3.17
N VAL A 118 -6.64 -9.15 1.95
CA VAL A 118 -5.26 -9.37 1.49
C VAL A 118 -4.52 -8.04 1.51
N GLY A 119 -3.50 -7.90 2.34
CA GLY A 119 -2.63 -6.73 2.37
C GLY A 119 -1.49 -6.83 1.36
N SER A 120 -1.06 -5.71 0.80
CA SER A 120 0.03 -5.62 -0.18
C SER A 120 1.12 -4.64 0.28
N GLY A 121 2.22 -4.55 -0.48
CA GLY A 121 3.28 -3.56 -0.22
C GLY A 121 4.41 -4.04 0.70
N TYR A 122 4.49 -5.32 1.01
CA TYR A 122 5.46 -5.90 1.96
C TYR A 122 6.85 -6.15 1.37
N SER A 123 7.02 -6.13 0.04
CA SER A 123 8.27 -6.60 -0.60
C SER A 123 9.52 -5.80 -0.22
N TYR A 124 9.38 -4.52 0.15
CA TYR A 124 10.51 -3.71 0.63
C TYR A 124 11.12 -4.24 1.94
N LEU A 125 10.38 -5.02 2.72
CA LEU A 125 10.86 -5.65 3.95
C LEU A 125 11.88 -6.76 3.71
N GLN A 126 12.02 -7.23 2.47
CA GLN A 126 13.03 -8.24 2.07
C GLN A 126 13.06 -9.46 3.02
N ASP A 127 14.20 -9.75 3.63
CA ASP A 127 14.39 -10.87 4.56
C ASP A 127 13.41 -10.85 5.76
N TRP A 128 12.94 -9.67 6.15
CA TRP A 128 12.00 -9.49 7.27
C TRP A 128 10.54 -9.70 6.91
N LEU A 129 10.23 -9.79 5.59
CA LEU A 129 8.86 -9.93 5.12
C LEU A 129 8.12 -11.10 5.79
N PRO A 130 8.67 -12.32 5.89
CA PRO A 130 7.95 -13.42 6.53
C PRO A 130 7.62 -13.17 8.00
N ASN A 131 8.53 -12.51 8.73
CA ASN A 131 8.32 -12.19 10.13
C ASN A 131 7.18 -11.17 10.32
N VAL A 132 7.18 -10.12 9.49
CA VAL A 132 6.11 -9.11 9.51
C VAL A 132 4.79 -9.72 9.02
N ALA A 133 4.81 -10.54 7.96
CA ALA A 133 3.62 -11.22 7.46
C ALA A 133 2.96 -12.09 8.54
N GLN A 134 3.74 -12.90 9.25
CA GLN A 134 3.23 -13.70 10.37
C GLN A 134 2.67 -12.83 11.50
N LYS A 135 3.31 -11.71 11.80
CA LYS A 135 2.86 -10.79 12.85
C LYS A 135 1.51 -10.16 12.50
N VAL A 136 1.36 -9.58 11.31
CA VAL A 136 0.13 -8.91 10.92
C VAL A 136 -1.06 -9.85 10.79
N VAL A 137 -0.84 -11.10 10.36
CA VAL A 137 -1.90 -12.13 10.32
C VAL A 137 -2.26 -12.58 11.75
N ARG A 138 -1.27 -12.83 12.60
CA ARG A 138 -1.50 -13.22 14.00
C ARG A 138 -2.26 -12.17 14.79
N ASP A 139 -1.98 -10.88 14.52
CA ASP A 139 -2.64 -9.77 15.19
C ASP A 139 -3.98 -9.42 14.55
N ASN A 140 -4.45 -10.21 13.58
CA ASN A 140 -5.70 -9.99 12.86
C ASN A 140 -5.78 -8.62 12.15
N MET A 141 -4.63 -8.11 11.70
CA MET A 141 -4.57 -6.89 10.89
C MET A 141 -4.93 -7.15 9.43
N VAL A 142 -4.69 -8.38 8.96
CA VAL A 142 -5.07 -8.91 7.63
C VAL A 142 -5.30 -10.41 7.75
N ASP A 143 -5.98 -11.01 6.77
CA ASP A 143 -6.10 -12.48 6.68
C ASP A 143 -4.96 -13.08 5.86
N PHE A 144 -4.49 -12.35 4.83
CA PHE A 144 -3.43 -12.79 3.94
C PHE A 144 -2.47 -11.66 3.60
N VAL A 145 -1.22 -12.02 3.32
CA VAL A 145 -0.21 -11.12 2.76
C VAL A 145 -0.02 -11.44 1.28
N GLY A 146 -0.30 -10.47 0.42
CA GLY A 146 -0.17 -10.57 -1.02
C GLY A 146 1.24 -10.25 -1.49
N LEU A 147 1.82 -11.13 -2.30
CA LEU A 147 3.10 -10.95 -2.97
C LEU A 147 2.85 -10.64 -4.45
N GLY A 148 3.11 -9.40 -4.85
CA GLY A 148 2.98 -8.97 -6.23
C GLY A 148 4.20 -9.39 -7.05
N ARG A 149 5.03 -8.42 -7.42
CA ARG A 149 6.19 -8.63 -8.31
C ARG A 149 7.27 -9.56 -7.77
N MET A 150 7.36 -9.74 -6.46
CA MET A 150 8.31 -10.66 -5.84
C MET A 150 8.10 -12.11 -6.32
N VAL A 151 6.90 -12.50 -6.70
CA VAL A 151 6.64 -13.84 -7.26
C VAL A 151 7.40 -14.10 -8.57
N LEU A 152 7.79 -13.05 -9.30
CA LEU A 152 8.57 -13.17 -10.54
C LEU A 152 10.04 -13.48 -10.28
N SER A 153 10.59 -12.96 -9.17
CA SER A 153 12.00 -13.20 -8.78
C SER A 153 12.14 -14.39 -7.82
N TYR A 154 11.14 -14.63 -6.98
CA TYR A 154 11.17 -15.67 -5.96
C TYR A 154 9.81 -16.36 -5.79
N PRO A 155 9.35 -17.14 -6.79
CA PRO A 155 8.06 -17.84 -6.73
C PRO A 155 7.99 -18.89 -5.62
N GLU A 156 9.13 -19.50 -5.23
CA GLU A 156 9.21 -20.52 -4.19
C GLU A 156 9.17 -19.95 -2.76
N MET A 157 9.24 -18.63 -2.59
CA MET A 157 9.36 -17.98 -1.27
C MET A 157 8.29 -18.46 -0.27
N PRO A 158 7.00 -18.56 -0.60
CA PRO A 158 6.01 -19.05 0.36
C PRO A 158 6.28 -20.49 0.81
N SER A 159 6.72 -21.36 -0.09
CA SER A 159 7.07 -22.76 0.22
C SER A 159 8.29 -22.83 1.14
N ASP A 160 9.31 -22.04 0.87
CA ASP A 160 10.52 -21.97 1.70
C ASP A 160 10.21 -21.47 3.12
N VAL A 161 9.36 -20.43 3.23
CA VAL A 161 8.92 -19.92 4.53
C VAL A 161 8.15 -20.98 5.31
N LEU A 162 7.19 -21.67 4.67
CA LEU A 162 6.37 -22.69 5.33
C LEU A 162 7.19 -23.91 5.74
N SER A 163 8.24 -24.24 4.98
CA SER A 163 9.15 -25.36 5.26
C SER A 163 10.29 -25.00 6.22
N GLY A 164 10.40 -23.74 6.64
CA GLY A 164 11.50 -23.26 7.50
C GLY A 164 12.86 -23.24 6.79
N ASN A 165 12.88 -23.17 5.47
CA ASN A 165 14.09 -23.11 4.67
C ASN A 165 14.74 -21.71 4.78
N VAL A 166 16.06 -21.67 4.53
CA VAL A 166 16.79 -20.40 4.42
C VAL A 166 16.35 -19.69 3.14
N LEU A 167 15.99 -18.41 3.27
CA LEU A 167 15.56 -17.61 2.13
C LEU A 167 16.72 -17.35 1.15
N ALA A 168 16.39 -17.40 -0.13
CA ALA A 168 17.34 -17.13 -1.22
C ALA A 168 17.53 -15.61 -1.40
N ARG A 169 18.36 -14.97 -0.55
CA ARG A 169 18.58 -13.51 -0.50
C ARG A 169 18.85 -12.84 -1.86
N LYS A 170 19.45 -13.55 -2.81
CA LYS A 170 19.71 -13.02 -4.15
C LYS A 170 18.45 -12.88 -5.02
N LYS A 171 17.33 -13.45 -4.58
CA LYS A 171 16.03 -13.39 -5.27
C LYS A 171 15.06 -12.37 -4.65
N ILE A 172 15.39 -11.84 -3.47
CA ILE A 172 14.58 -10.90 -2.69
C ILE A 172 14.88 -9.46 -3.13
#